data_67147fa72579c7a1ef6bc8a4c8e522c2
#
_entry.id   67147fa72579c7a1ef6bc8a4c8e522c2
#
_cell.length_a   1.000
_cell.length_b   1.000
_cell.length_c   1.000
_cell.angle_alpha   90.00
_cell.angle_beta   90.00
_cell.angle_gamma   90.00
#
_symmetry.space_group_name_H-M   'P 1'
#
loop_
_entity.id
_entity.type
_entity.pdbx_description
1 polymer ?
#
loop_
_entity_poly.entity_id
_entity_poly.type
_entity_poly.pdbx_seq_one_letter_code
_entity_poly.pdbx_strand_id
1 'polypeptide(L)'
;MTAVPDARLCVLVLAGGATWEAGVLQAVADAGMVVTKRCVDVPDLMASASSGGATVALVAGDLPRLDAEAVMHLLRYDVRTLAVTADPALADRLGRLGVVETIPPAPAEVVAAVRRVAAREVVADPESAPPGRHLDPDHPAGHGRVLAVWGPAGAPGRTTVAVGLAAELAGAGQPVVLVDADPYGGAVAQHLGVLDEMSGLLAVARMANLGTLDEDSFVRACRRVGERLDVLTGLPRADRRVEVRPEVLGAVLGVAAGLGEVVVDCGFSLEDEAVPLARDRMTLDALTAADEVVVVGSAEPTGLSRLARGLVELTDLVGATPVRVVVNRMRPTLGWSERDIVGMVEGYVRPAGVHFLPEDRAAVDRSLVAGRSLVELGESSLRAALGEVAAAMSPVAVQASGPTRRRRRLLLRGVLP
;
A
#
# COMPACT_ATOMS: atom_id res chain seq x y z
N MET A 1 16.43 -23.14 -35.87
CA MET A 1 15.30 -22.18 -35.70
C MET A 1 14.03 -22.98 -35.95
N THR A 2 13.50 -23.61 -34.93
CA THR A 2 12.27 -24.38 -34.95
C THR A 2 11.15 -23.44 -34.52
N ALA A 3 10.24 -23.14 -35.45
CA ALA A 3 9.04 -22.35 -35.18
C ALA A 3 8.23 -23.06 -34.09
N VAL A 4 7.98 -22.35 -32.99
CA VAL A 4 7.00 -22.73 -31.97
C VAL A 4 5.62 -22.75 -32.67
N PRO A 5 4.81 -23.83 -32.49
CA PRO A 5 3.49 -23.89 -33.14
C PRO A 5 2.61 -22.74 -32.65
N ASP A 6 1.92 -22.10 -33.58
CA ASP A 6 0.95 -21.01 -33.42
C ASP A 6 -0.07 -21.40 -32.34
N ALA A 7 0.16 -20.98 -31.09
CA ALA A 7 -0.80 -21.15 -30.03
C ALA A 7 -2.02 -20.27 -30.38
N ARG A 8 -3.13 -20.89 -30.76
CA ARG A 8 -4.37 -20.18 -31.09
C ARG A 8 -4.79 -19.33 -29.90
N LEU A 9 -4.82 -18.01 -30.12
CA LEU A 9 -5.27 -17.09 -29.07
C LEU A 9 -6.73 -17.39 -28.67
N CYS A 10 -6.93 -17.64 -27.40
CA CYS A 10 -8.20 -18.02 -26.81
C CYS A 10 -8.82 -16.83 -26.07
N VAL A 11 -10.06 -16.48 -26.42
CA VAL A 11 -10.73 -15.27 -25.93
C VAL A 11 -12.04 -15.63 -25.23
N LEU A 12 -12.25 -15.09 -24.02
CA LEU A 12 -13.56 -15.04 -23.37
C LEU A 12 -14.27 -13.74 -23.79
N VAL A 13 -15.57 -13.78 -23.96
CA VAL A 13 -16.37 -12.60 -24.36
C VAL A 13 -17.55 -12.43 -23.42
N LEU A 14 -17.67 -11.23 -22.83
CA LEU A 14 -18.83 -10.81 -22.04
C LEU A 14 -19.31 -9.46 -22.55
N ALA A 15 -20.24 -9.47 -23.49
CA ALA A 15 -20.73 -8.28 -24.18
C ALA A 15 -22.05 -7.73 -23.59
N GLY A 16 -22.78 -8.51 -22.80
CA GLY A 16 -24.04 -8.07 -22.19
C GLY A 16 -25.12 -7.64 -23.20
N GLY A 17 -25.06 -8.14 -24.45
CA GLY A 17 -25.99 -7.73 -25.52
C GLY A 17 -25.58 -6.45 -26.26
N ALA A 18 -24.33 -6.00 -26.13
CA ALA A 18 -23.83 -4.81 -26.81
C ALA A 18 -23.88 -4.96 -28.35
N THR A 19 -24.19 -3.88 -29.05
CA THR A 19 -24.36 -3.86 -30.50
C THR A 19 -23.11 -4.24 -31.30
N TRP A 20 -21.94 -4.05 -30.70
CA TRP A 20 -20.65 -4.39 -31.31
C TRP A 20 -20.34 -5.90 -31.28
N GLU A 21 -21.02 -6.70 -30.46
CA GLU A 21 -20.68 -8.09 -30.19
C GLU A 21 -20.57 -8.94 -31.45
N ALA A 22 -21.59 -8.91 -32.30
CA ALA A 22 -21.63 -9.76 -33.52
C ALA A 22 -20.47 -9.44 -34.49
N GLY A 23 -20.18 -8.16 -34.69
CA GLY A 23 -19.08 -7.74 -35.57
C GLY A 23 -17.70 -8.10 -35.04
N VAL A 24 -17.50 -7.98 -33.73
CA VAL A 24 -16.24 -8.36 -33.07
C VAL A 24 -16.05 -9.87 -33.07
N LEU A 25 -17.09 -10.66 -32.78
CA LEU A 25 -17.02 -12.12 -32.84
C LEU A 25 -16.61 -12.63 -34.21
N GLN A 26 -17.19 -12.06 -35.26
CA GLN A 26 -16.82 -12.40 -36.65
C GLN A 26 -15.35 -12.04 -36.93
N ALA A 27 -14.92 -10.83 -36.61
CA ALA A 27 -13.56 -10.38 -36.85
C ALA A 27 -12.51 -11.18 -36.05
N VAL A 28 -12.81 -11.58 -34.82
CA VAL A 28 -11.96 -12.44 -33.99
C VAL A 28 -11.80 -13.82 -34.62
N ALA A 29 -12.91 -14.39 -35.12
CA ALA A 29 -12.89 -15.68 -35.83
C ALA A 29 -12.13 -15.59 -37.17
N ASP A 30 -12.36 -14.55 -37.99
CA ASP A 30 -11.65 -14.32 -39.24
C ASP A 30 -10.13 -14.10 -39.06
N ALA A 31 -9.74 -13.57 -37.86
CA ALA A 31 -8.35 -13.40 -37.45
C ALA A 31 -7.67 -14.69 -36.98
N GLY A 32 -8.37 -15.85 -36.99
CA GLY A 32 -7.87 -17.16 -36.57
C GLY A 32 -7.82 -17.36 -35.04
N MET A 33 -8.45 -16.46 -34.29
CA MET A 33 -8.57 -16.59 -32.81
C MET A 33 -9.77 -17.46 -32.43
N VAL A 34 -9.76 -18.03 -31.24
CA VAL A 34 -10.82 -18.90 -30.74
C VAL A 34 -11.60 -18.20 -29.63
N VAL A 35 -12.88 -17.96 -29.84
CA VAL A 35 -13.77 -17.57 -28.76
C VAL A 35 -14.10 -18.84 -27.95
N THR A 36 -13.45 -18.96 -26.80
CA THR A 36 -13.59 -20.14 -25.91
C THR A 36 -14.98 -20.20 -25.31
N LYS A 37 -15.50 -19.01 -24.92
CA LYS A 37 -16.85 -18.92 -24.36
C LYS A 37 -17.41 -17.50 -24.48
N ARG A 38 -18.72 -17.42 -24.69
CA ARG A 38 -19.52 -16.23 -24.51
C ARG A 38 -20.16 -16.31 -23.12
N CYS A 39 -19.68 -15.46 -22.20
CA CYS A 39 -20.14 -15.44 -20.82
C CYS A 39 -21.43 -14.61 -20.70
N VAL A 40 -22.31 -15.01 -19.79
CA VAL A 40 -23.61 -14.35 -19.61
C VAL A 40 -23.54 -13.23 -18.58
N ASP A 41 -22.64 -13.35 -17.58
CA ASP A 41 -22.40 -12.37 -16.51
C ASP A 41 -20.97 -12.45 -15.99
N VAL A 42 -20.63 -11.55 -15.03
CA VAL A 42 -19.29 -11.49 -14.43
C VAL A 42 -18.94 -12.76 -13.65
N PRO A 43 -19.83 -13.36 -12.82
CA PRO A 43 -19.55 -14.65 -12.18
C PRO A 43 -19.23 -15.77 -13.18
N ASP A 44 -19.95 -15.85 -14.30
CA ASP A 44 -19.68 -16.84 -15.35
C ASP A 44 -18.34 -16.60 -16.06
N LEU A 45 -17.96 -15.33 -16.25
CA LEU A 45 -16.65 -14.95 -16.76
C LEU A 45 -15.52 -15.39 -15.83
N MET A 46 -15.65 -15.12 -14.52
CA MET A 46 -14.68 -15.52 -13.50
C MET A 46 -14.51 -17.05 -13.42
N ALA A 47 -15.62 -17.79 -13.42
CA ALA A 47 -15.61 -19.25 -13.42
C ALA A 47 -14.94 -19.81 -14.67
N SER A 48 -15.18 -19.19 -15.83
CA SER A 48 -14.59 -19.60 -17.11
C SER A 48 -13.09 -19.35 -17.15
N ALA A 49 -12.61 -18.23 -16.61
CA ALA A 49 -11.19 -17.96 -16.47
C ALA A 49 -10.49 -18.98 -15.57
N SER A 50 -11.11 -19.34 -14.44
CA SER A 50 -10.57 -20.35 -13.51
C SER A 50 -10.45 -21.74 -14.11
N SER A 51 -11.24 -22.08 -15.14
CA SER A 51 -11.14 -23.37 -15.84
C SER A 51 -9.93 -23.46 -16.79
N GLY A 52 -9.25 -22.34 -17.04
CA GLY A 52 -8.05 -22.26 -17.89
C GLY A 52 -8.34 -22.22 -19.38
N GLY A 53 -7.31 -21.98 -20.18
CA GLY A 53 -7.36 -22.04 -21.64
C GLY A 53 -7.74 -20.74 -22.33
N ALA A 54 -8.03 -19.64 -21.62
CA ALA A 54 -8.18 -18.31 -22.18
C ALA A 54 -6.99 -17.41 -21.80
N THR A 55 -6.62 -16.49 -22.69
CA THR A 55 -5.54 -15.52 -22.47
C THR A 55 -6.05 -14.09 -22.38
N VAL A 56 -7.21 -13.81 -22.96
CA VAL A 56 -7.82 -12.49 -23.00
C VAL A 56 -9.32 -12.58 -22.71
N ALA A 57 -9.84 -11.65 -21.93
CA ALA A 57 -11.27 -11.41 -21.76
C ALA A 57 -11.66 -10.09 -22.40
N LEU A 58 -12.58 -10.13 -23.37
CA LEU A 58 -13.23 -8.97 -23.96
C LEU A 58 -14.53 -8.68 -23.19
N VAL A 59 -14.64 -7.51 -22.59
CA VAL A 59 -15.81 -7.12 -21.81
C VAL A 59 -16.43 -5.82 -22.33
N ALA A 60 -17.73 -5.66 -22.22
CA ALA A 60 -18.36 -4.36 -22.49
C ALA A 60 -18.04 -3.37 -21.35
N GLY A 61 -17.80 -2.11 -21.70
CA GLY A 61 -17.37 -1.10 -20.72
C GLY A 61 -18.42 -0.74 -19.67
N ASP A 62 -19.70 -0.92 -19.98
CA ASP A 62 -20.85 -0.57 -19.15
C ASP A 62 -21.45 -1.76 -18.37
N LEU A 63 -20.72 -2.87 -18.29
CA LEU A 63 -21.19 -4.06 -17.59
C LEU A 63 -21.49 -3.78 -16.12
N PRO A 64 -22.69 -4.13 -15.65
CA PRO A 64 -22.99 -4.10 -14.23
C PRO A 64 -22.13 -5.13 -13.48
N ARG A 65 -21.64 -4.75 -12.29
CA ARG A 65 -20.83 -5.62 -11.41
C ARG A 65 -19.42 -5.98 -11.92
N LEU A 66 -18.93 -5.34 -13.00
CA LEU A 66 -17.51 -5.39 -13.32
C LEU A 66 -16.78 -4.46 -12.34
N ASP A 67 -16.03 -5.05 -11.44
CA ASP A 67 -15.29 -4.38 -10.38
C ASP A 67 -13.82 -4.83 -10.34
N ALA A 68 -13.03 -4.25 -9.45
CA ALA A 68 -11.61 -4.58 -9.32
C ALA A 68 -11.36 -6.05 -8.98
N GLU A 69 -12.23 -6.68 -8.18
CA GLU A 69 -12.10 -8.11 -7.84
C GLU A 69 -12.24 -9.00 -9.07
N ALA A 70 -13.22 -8.70 -9.94
CA ALA A 70 -13.41 -9.47 -11.16
C ALA A 70 -12.20 -9.34 -12.10
N VAL A 71 -11.66 -8.12 -12.27
CA VAL A 71 -10.47 -7.89 -13.13
C VAL A 71 -9.24 -8.59 -12.57
N MET A 72 -9.02 -8.50 -11.25
CA MET A 72 -7.90 -9.16 -10.59
C MET A 72 -8.03 -10.68 -10.55
N HIS A 73 -9.25 -11.19 -10.39
CA HIS A 73 -9.49 -12.63 -10.52
C HIS A 73 -9.08 -13.13 -11.91
N LEU A 74 -9.46 -12.42 -12.98
CA LEU A 74 -9.05 -12.77 -14.34
C LEU A 74 -7.52 -12.77 -14.48
N LEU A 75 -6.86 -11.73 -13.98
CA LEU A 75 -5.40 -11.60 -14.04
C LEU A 75 -4.68 -12.72 -13.26
N ARG A 76 -5.22 -13.17 -12.13
CA ARG A 76 -4.68 -14.30 -11.33
C ARG A 76 -4.65 -15.62 -12.11
N TYR A 77 -5.52 -15.77 -13.10
CA TYR A 77 -5.53 -16.91 -14.03
C TYR A 77 -4.91 -16.58 -15.40
N ASP A 78 -4.02 -15.57 -15.46
CA ASP A 78 -3.33 -15.10 -16.67
C ASP A 78 -4.28 -14.63 -17.78
N VAL A 79 -5.51 -14.28 -17.44
CA VAL A 79 -6.50 -13.73 -18.36
C VAL A 79 -6.51 -12.20 -18.30
N ARG A 80 -6.03 -11.55 -19.33
CA ARG A 80 -5.96 -10.08 -19.40
C ARG A 80 -7.27 -9.49 -19.87
N THR A 81 -7.77 -8.47 -19.15
CA THR A 81 -9.06 -7.84 -19.44
C THR A 81 -8.89 -6.67 -20.40
N LEU A 82 -9.62 -6.71 -21.50
CA LEU A 82 -9.78 -5.62 -22.46
C LEU A 82 -11.24 -5.17 -22.47
N ALA A 83 -11.50 -3.88 -22.34
CA ALA A 83 -12.87 -3.36 -22.34
C ALA A 83 -13.19 -2.62 -23.64
N VAL A 84 -14.36 -2.90 -24.19
CA VAL A 84 -14.85 -2.24 -25.40
C VAL A 84 -15.81 -1.13 -25.02
N THR A 85 -15.37 0.12 -25.23
CA THR A 85 -16.15 1.34 -24.99
C THR A 85 -15.65 2.51 -25.81
N ALA A 86 -16.54 3.41 -26.20
CA ALA A 86 -16.20 4.71 -26.79
C ALA A 86 -16.39 5.88 -25.82
N ASP A 87 -16.84 5.60 -24.58
CA ASP A 87 -17.06 6.61 -23.55
C ASP A 87 -15.78 6.86 -22.74
N PRO A 88 -15.18 8.07 -22.79
CA PRO A 88 -13.97 8.40 -22.04
C PRO A 88 -14.13 8.25 -20.53
N ALA A 89 -15.30 8.58 -19.98
CA ALA A 89 -15.54 8.47 -18.54
C ALA A 89 -15.56 7.01 -18.07
N LEU A 90 -16.11 6.11 -18.91
CA LEU A 90 -16.02 4.67 -18.66
C LEU A 90 -14.59 4.15 -18.82
N ALA A 91 -13.84 4.65 -19.80
CA ALA A 91 -12.45 4.27 -20.01
C ALA A 91 -11.58 4.61 -18.79
N ASP A 92 -11.71 5.82 -18.25
CA ASP A 92 -11.01 6.25 -17.03
C ASP A 92 -11.38 5.39 -15.82
N ARG A 93 -12.67 5.08 -15.65
CA ARG A 93 -13.15 4.19 -14.59
C ARG A 93 -12.52 2.80 -14.72
N LEU A 94 -12.55 2.22 -15.91
CA LEU A 94 -12.05 0.87 -16.20
C LEU A 94 -10.53 0.77 -16.00
N GLY A 95 -9.78 1.83 -16.34
CA GLY A 95 -8.36 1.93 -16.03
C GLY A 95 -8.08 1.84 -14.54
N ARG A 96 -8.88 2.50 -13.70
CA ARG A 96 -8.78 2.41 -12.24
C ARG A 96 -9.15 1.03 -11.67
N LEU A 97 -9.92 0.24 -12.41
CA LEU A 97 -10.23 -1.16 -12.06
C LEU A 97 -9.12 -2.14 -12.48
N GLY A 98 -8.06 -1.68 -13.17
CA GLY A 98 -6.97 -2.54 -13.64
C GLY A 98 -7.22 -3.18 -15.02
N VAL A 99 -8.19 -2.67 -15.79
CA VAL A 99 -8.37 -3.09 -17.20
C VAL A 99 -7.15 -2.67 -18.01
N VAL A 100 -6.55 -3.60 -18.73
CA VAL A 100 -5.27 -3.39 -19.42
C VAL A 100 -5.36 -2.35 -20.54
N GLU A 101 -6.44 -2.35 -21.28
CA GLU A 101 -6.68 -1.42 -22.39
C GLU A 101 -8.18 -1.25 -22.64
N THR A 102 -8.61 -0.03 -22.94
CA THR A 102 -9.97 0.27 -23.42
C THR A 102 -9.94 0.57 -24.90
N ILE A 103 -10.91 0.03 -25.66
CA ILE A 103 -10.88 0.00 -27.11
C ILE A 103 -12.22 0.48 -27.64
N PRO A 104 -12.25 1.34 -28.68
CA PRO A 104 -13.49 1.66 -29.39
C PRO A 104 -14.17 0.40 -29.94
N PRO A 105 -15.51 0.40 -30.12
CA PRO A 105 -16.27 -0.74 -30.66
C PRO A 105 -16.07 -0.97 -32.18
N ALA A 106 -14.83 -0.91 -32.63
CA ALA A 106 -14.41 -1.14 -34.01
C ALA A 106 -13.74 -2.52 -34.12
N PRO A 107 -14.31 -3.49 -34.85
CA PRO A 107 -13.83 -4.87 -34.91
C PRO A 107 -12.34 -5.02 -35.24
N ALA A 108 -11.81 -4.24 -36.17
CA ALA A 108 -10.39 -4.29 -36.54
C ALA A 108 -9.46 -3.82 -35.39
N GLU A 109 -9.87 -2.79 -34.64
CA GLU A 109 -9.11 -2.28 -33.50
C GLU A 109 -9.12 -3.28 -32.32
N VAL A 110 -10.27 -3.94 -32.09
CA VAL A 110 -10.38 -4.98 -31.06
C VAL A 110 -9.45 -6.16 -31.39
N VAL A 111 -9.43 -6.64 -32.62
CA VAL A 111 -8.52 -7.71 -33.07
C VAL A 111 -7.05 -7.31 -32.88
N ALA A 112 -6.70 -6.07 -33.26
CA ALA A 112 -5.34 -5.56 -33.09
C ALA A 112 -4.93 -5.48 -31.62
N ALA A 113 -5.84 -5.04 -30.74
CA ALA A 113 -5.59 -4.96 -29.30
C ALA A 113 -5.43 -6.34 -28.66
N VAL A 114 -6.30 -7.31 -29.01
CA VAL A 114 -6.15 -8.70 -28.52
C VAL A 114 -4.79 -9.26 -28.89
N ARG A 115 -4.31 -9.04 -30.13
CA ARG A 115 -2.98 -9.49 -30.55
C ARG A 115 -1.86 -8.78 -29.77
N ARG A 116 -1.95 -7.46 -29.56
CA ARG A 116 -0.94 -6.71 -28.79
C ARG A 116 -0.83 -7.22 -27.35
N VAL A 117 -1.97 -7.40 -26.72
CA VAL A 117 -2.01 -7.81 -25.31
C VAL A 117 -1.57 -9.27 -25.12
N ALA A 118 -1.93 -10.13 -26.06
CA ALA A 118 -1.49 -11.54 -26.06
C ALA A 118 -0.01 -11.70 -26.43
N ALA A 119 0.53 -10.86 -27.33
CA ALA A 119 1.94 -10.88 -27.74
C ALA A 119 2.89 -10.22 -26.70
N ARG A 120 2.37 -9.49 -25.73
CA ARG A 120 3.13 -9.18 -24.51
C ARG A 120 3.31 -10.49 -23.76
N GLU A 121 4.35 -11.25 -24.13
CA GLU A 121 4.82 -12.36 -23.33
C GLU A 121 4.80 -11.91 -21.87
N VAL A 122 4.35 -12.81 -21.01
CA VAL A 122 4.80 -12.83 -19.63
C VAL A 122 6.32 -13.08 -19.72
N VAL A 123 7.08 -12.02 -20.03
CA VAL A 123 8.34 -11.89 -19.38
C VAL A 123 7.92 -11.78 -17.93
N ALA A 124 7.93 -12.93 -17.26
CA ALA A 124 8.18 -12.97 -15.84
C ALA A 124 9.61 -12.42 -15.72
N ASP A 125 9.73 -11.11 -15.92
CA ASP A 125 10.79 -10.35 -15.36
C ASP A 125 10.59 -10.56 -13.86
N PRO A 126 11.55 -11.13 -13.15
CA PRO A 126 11.50 -11.12 -11.70
C PRO A 126 11.52 -9.68 -11.15
N GLU A 127 11.63 -8.66 -12.03
CA GLU A 127 11.42 -7.24 -11.83
C GLU A 127 9.98 -6.75 -12.09
N SER A 128 9.03 -7.60 -12.50
CA SER A 128 7.58 -7.30 -12.62
C SER A 128 6.72 -8.00 -11.56
N ALA A 129 7.22 -8.23 -10.40
CA ALA A 129 6.45 -7.97 -9.19
C ALA A 129 6.00 -6.49 -9.30
N PRO A 130 4.75 -6.10 -8.87
CA PRO A 130 4.41 -4.69 -8.78
C PRO A 130 5.60 -4.07 -8.04
N PRO A 131 6.32 -3.10 -8.64
CA PRO A 131 7.58 -2.68 -8.08
C PRO A 131 7.27 -2.25 -6.65
N GLY A 132 7.80 -2.98 -5.67
CA GLY A 132 8.09 -2.35 -4.41
C GLY A 132 8.84 -1.11 -4.87
N ARG A 133 8.21 0.06 -4.77
CA ARG A 133 8.77 1.29 -5.32
C ARG A 133 10.13 1.47 -4.67
N HIS A 134 11.17 1.00 -5.36
CA HIS A 134 12.52 1.45 -5.06
C HIS A 134 12.45 2.97 -5.04
N LEU A 135 13.10 3.57 -4.08
CA LEU A 135 13.38 5.01 -4.07
C LEU A 135 14.09 5.32 -5.39
N ASP A 136 13.32 5.49 -6.46
CA ASP A 136 13.80 5.95 -7.74
C ASP A 136 14.16 7.43 -7.51
N PRO A 137 15.39 7.86 -7.80
CA PRO A 137 15.72 9.29 -7.73
C PRO A 137 14.86 10.16 -8.65
N ASP A 138 14.07 9.54 -9.55
CA ASP A 138 13.09 10.17 -10.44
C ASP A 138 11.64 10.00 -9.95
N HIS A 139 11.39 9.95 -8.63
CA HIS A 139 10.03 10.06 -8.10
C HIS A 139 9.37 11.32 -8.69
N PRO A 140 8.23 11.23 -9.39
CA PRO A 140 7.61 12.41 -9.96
C PRO A 140 7.39 13.42 -8.83
N ALA A 141 7.96 14.61 -8.99
CA ALA A 141 7.82 15.67 -8.02
C ALA A 141 6.33 15.93 -7.77
N GLY A 142 5.83 15.52 -6.58
CA GLY A 142 4.43 15.68 -6.20
C GLY A 142 3.75 14.46 -5.57
N HIS A 143 4.34 13.26 -5.56
CA HIS A 143 3.77 12.10 -4.85
C HIS A 143 4.47 11.91 -3.50
N GLY A 144 3.65 11.76 -2.43
CA GLY A 144 4.12 11.38 -1.10
C GLY A 144 4.47 9.89 -1.02
N ARG A 145 5.27 9.52 -0.02
CA ARG A 145 5.62 8.12 0.26
C ARG A 145 4.56 7.46 1.12
N VAL A 146 4.46 6.14 1.02
CA VAL A 146 3.65 5.30 1.90
C VAL A 146 4.55 4.69 2.99
N LEU A 147 4.33 5.06 4.23
CA LEU A 147 5.06 4.62 5.42
C LEU A 147 4.16 3.67 6.21
N ALA A 148 4.39 2.36 6.11
CA ALA A 148 3.61 1.37 6.85
C ALA A 148 4.17 1.17 8.26
N VAL A 149 3.39 1.49 9.29
CA VAL A 149 3.75 1.26 10.70
C VAL A 149 3.20 -0.09 11.13
N TRP A 150 4.09 -1.04 11.26
CA TRP A 150 3.77 -2.42 11.63
C TRP A 150 4.54 -2.85 12.88
N GLY A 151 4.14 -3.94 13.48
CA GLY A 151 4.85 -4.57 14.59
C GLY A 151 4.14 -5.82 15.08
N PRO A 152 4.87 -6.78 15.68
CA PRO A 152 4.33 -8.06 16.09
C PRO A 152 3.27 -7.92 17.20
N ALA A 153 2.58 -9.02 17.48
CA ALA A 153 1.60 -9.09 18.56
C ALA A 153 2.16 -8.64 19.91
N GLY A 154 1.29 -8.16 20.78
CA GLY A 154 1.65 -7.72 22.15
C GLY A 154 1.58 -6.21 22.35
N ALA A 155 0.89 -5.50 21.45
CA ALA A 155 0.62 -4.07 21.56
C ALA A 155 1.89 -3.21 21.83
N PRO A 156 2.93 -3.28 20.98
CA PRO A 156 4.18 -2.53 21.17
C PRO A 156 4.00 -1.01 21.07
N GLY A 157 2.82 -0.53 20.71
CA GLY A 157 2.48 0.89 20.54
C GLY A 157 2.43 1.36 19.09
N ARG A 158 2.09 0.48 18.13
CA ARG A 158 1.98 0.79 16.70
C ARG A 158 1.18 2.07 16.45
N THR A 159 -0.08 2.09 16.90
CA THR A 159 -0.97 3.26 16.73
C THR A 159 -0.40 4.53 17.35
N THR A 160 0.20 4.45 18.53
CA THR A 160 0.86 5.61 19.18
C THR A 160 2.00 6.15 18.32
N VAL A 161 2.80 5.25 17.72
CA VAL A 161 3.90 5.63 16.83
C VAL A 161 3.35 6.17 15.52
N ALA A 162 2.34 5.53 14.90
CA ALA A 162 1.73 5.98 13.65
C ALA A 162 1.12 7.39 13.80
N VAL A 163 0.33 7.62 14.84
CA VAL A 163 -0.25 8.95 15.14
C VAL A 163 0.85 9.98 15.41
N GLY A 164 1.87 9.59 16.21
CA GLY A 164 2.98 10.48 16.54
C GLY A 164 3.81 10.88 15.32
N LEU A 165 4.19 9.93 14.47
CA LEU A 165 4.93 10.20 13.23
C LEU A 165 4.11 11.07 12.27
N ALA A 166 2.83 10.74 12.05
CA ALA A 166 1.97 11.54 11.20
C ALA A 166 1.84 13.00 11.69
N ALA A 167 1.70 13.18 13.00
CA ALA A 167 1.61 14.51 13.60
C ALA A 167 2.94 15.30 13.51
N GLU A 168 4.10 14.64 13.73
CA GLU A 168 5.42 15.29 13.62
C GLU A 168 5.74 15.66 12.15
N LEU A 169 5.46 14.78 11.19
CA LEU A 169 5.63 15.08 9.75
C LEU A 169 4.73 16.25 9.32
N ALA A 170 3.48 16.27 9.77
CA ALA A 170 2.56 17.38 9.51
C ALA A 170 3.03 18.68 10.18
N GLY A 171 3.54 18.61 11.41
CA GLY A 171 4.14 19.71 12.13
C GLY A 171 5.41 20.26 11.45
N ALA A 172 6.15 19.43 10.72
CA ALA A 172 7.28 19.83 9.88
C ALA A 172 6.84 20.46 8.54
N GLY A 173 5.54 20.65 8.31
CA GLY A 173 4.98 21.35 7.16
C GLY A 173 4.63 20.47 5.97
N GLN A 174 4.71 19.16 6.09
CA GLN A 174 4.31 18.21 5.03
C GLN A 174 2.79 17.96 5.07
N PRO A 175 2.09 17.88 3.93
CA PRO A 175 0.76 17.30 3.90
C PRO A 175 0.83 15.81 4.26
N VAL A 176 0.02 15.36 5.19
CA VAL A 176 0.03 13.96 5.68
C VAL A 176 -1.37 13.39 5.70
N VAL A 177 -1.50 12.17 5.23
CA VAL A 177 -2.69 11.34 5.40
C VAL A 177 -2.36 10.17 6.34
N LEU A 178 -3.04 10.09 7.47
CA LEU A 178 -2.95 8.96 8.38
C LEU A 178 -4.10 7.99 8.10
N VAL A 179 -3.77 6.74 7.77
CA VAL A 179 -4.74 5.68 7.42
C VAL A 179 -4.76 4.62 8.52
N ASP A 180 -5.92 4.35 9.09
CA ASP A 180 -6.12 3.23 10.01
C ASP A 180 -6.48 1.97 9.20
N ALA A 181 -5.53 1.06 9.08
CA ALA A 181 -5.64 -0.21 8.37
C ALA A 181 -5.54 -1.43 9.29
N ASP A 182 -5.61 -1.26 10.63
CA ASP A 182 -5.69 -2.37 11.57
C ASP A 182 -7.14 -2.88 11.66
N PRO A 183 -7.44 -4.09 11.12
CA PRO A 183 -8.81 -4.60 11.08
C PRO A 183 -9.36 -5.02 12.45
N TYR A 184 -8.51 -5.16 13.46
CA TYR A 184 -8.87 -5.66 14.79
C TYR A 184 -8.70 -4.66 15.89
N GLY A 185 -7.60 -3.93 15.88
CA GLY A 185 -7.18 -3.02 16.93
C GLY A 185 -7.22 -1.56 16.52
N GLY A 186 -7.81 -1.24 15.36
CA GLY A 186 -7.89 0.12 14.84
C GLY A 186 -8.37 1.10 15.89
N ALA A 187 -7.51 2.04 16.25
CA ALA A 187 -7.75 2.96 17.35
C ALA A 187 -7.34 4.41 17.02
N VAL A 188 -6.99 4.70 15.75
CA VAL A 188 -6.58 6.04 15.32
C VAL A 188 -7.66 7.08 15.61
N ALA A 189 -8.92 6.74 15.30
CA ALA A 189 -10.06 7.63 15.56
C ALA A 189 -10.16 8.00 17.05
N GLN A 190 -10.03 7.01 17.95
CA GLN A 190 -10.08 7.21 19.40
C GLN A 190 -8.88 8.02 19.91
N HIS A 191 -7.67 7.77 19.37
CA HIS A 191 -6.45 8.52 19.73
C HIS A 191 -6.58 10.01 19.40
N LEU A 192 -7.33 10.37 18.37
CA LEU A 192 -7.47 11.74 17.86
C LEU A 192 -8.85 12.36 18.14
N GLY A 193 -9.65 11.73 18.99
CA GLY A 193 -10.96 12.25 19.38
C GLY A 193 -11.94 12.36 18.22
N VAL A 194 -11.76 11.59 17.15
CA VAL A 194 -12.68 11.53 16.00
C VAL A 194 -13.83 10.60 16.39
N LEU A 195 -14.97 11.19 16.72
CA LEU A 195 -16.16 10.47 17.19
C LEU A 195 -17.19 10.25 16.07
N ASP A 196 -16.72 10.06 14.85
CA ASP A 196 -17.60 9.82 13.71
C ASP A 196 -18.05 8.35 13.66
N GLU A 197 -19.36 8.13 13.45
CA GLU A 197 -19.91 6.78 13.32
C GLU A 197 -19.59 6.15 11.96
N MET A 198 -19.14 6.96 10.97
CA MET A 198 -18.87 6.50 9.61
C MET A 198 -17.39 6.21 9.41
N SER A 199 -17.09 4.99 8.96
CA SER A 199 -15.74 4.59 8.56
C SER A 199 -15.35 5.23 7.23
N GLY A 200 -14.31 6.07 7.25
CA GLY A 200 -13.72 6.61 6.04
C GLY A 200 -13.19 5.50 5.12
N LEU A 201 -12.52 4.50 5.69
CA LEU A 201 -11.98 3.37 4.95
C LEU A 201 -13.06 2.58 4.19
N LEU A 202 -14.21 2.30 4.83
CA LEU A 202 -15.32 1.63 4.13
C LEU A 202 -15.91 2.48 3.01
N ALA A 203 -15.95 3.80 3.20
CA ALA A 203 -16.46 4.71 2.17
C ALA A 203 -15.55 4.68 0.92
N VAL A 204 -14.23 4.86 1.10
CA VAL A 204 -13.28 4.82 -0.02
C VAL A 204 -13.16 3.43 -0.64
N ALA A 205 -13.25 2.35 0.17
CA ALA A 205 -13.24 0.99 -0.35
C ALA A 205 -14.42 0.72 -1.28
N ARG A 206 -15.61 1.19 -0.94
CA ARG A 206 -16.78 1.09 -1.83
C ARG A 206 -16.57 1.86 -3.14
N MET A 207 -16.05 3.08 -3.05
CA MET A 207 -15.75 3.89 -4.25
C MET A 207 -14.68 3.25 -5.11
N ALA A 208 -13.62 2.69 -4.52
CA ALA A 208 -12.59 1.94 -5.23
C ALA A 208 -13.16 0.71 -5.94
N ASN A 209 -13.98 -0.09 -5.23
CA ASN A 209 -14.66 -1.26 -5.81
C ASN A 209 -15.54 -0.89 -7.03
N LEU A 210 -16.11 0.32 -7.03
CA LEU A 210 -16.94 0.82 -8.13
C LEU A 210 -16.12 1.56 -9.21
N GLY A 211 -14.80 1.74 -9.03
CA GLY A 211 -13.94 2.51 -9.93
C GLY A 211 -14.27 4.01 -9.94
N THR A 212 -14.87 4.53 -8.86
CA THR A 212 -15.28 5.95 -8.74
C THR A 212 -14.46 6.71 -7.69
N LEU A 213 -13.43 6.07 -7.12
CA LEU A 213 -12.52 6.71 -6.19
C LEU A 213 -11.60 7.68 -6.96
N ASP A 214 -11.62 8.94 -6.54
CA ASP A 214 -10.75 10.02 -6.97
C ASP A 214 -10.26 10.82 -5.76
N GLU A 215 -9.37 11.80 -5.96
CA GLU A 215 -8.81 12.63 -4.89
C GLU A 215 -9.90 13.40 -4.13
N ASP A 216 -10.88 13.96 -4.83
CA ASP A 216 -11.95 14.75 -4.21
C ASP A 216 -12.83 13.88 -3.30
N SER A 217 -13.21 12.70 -3.76
CA SER A 217 -14.03 11.75 -2.99
C SER A 217 -13.26 11.16 -1.82
N PHE A 218 -11.94 10.94 -1.99
CA PHE A 218 -11.05 10.53 -0.92
C PHE A 218 -10.97 11.60 0.19
N VAL A 219 -10.71 12.86 -0.18
CA VAL A 219 -10.63 13.99 0.78
C VAL A 219 -11.94 14.13 1.55
N ARG A 220 -13.10 13.98 0.89
CA ARG A 220 -14.41 14.01 1.58
C ARG A 220 -14.61 12.86 2.59
N ALA A 221 -13.97 11.72 2.38
CA ALA A 221 -14.02 10.59 3.31
C ALA A 221 -13.06 10.74 4.50
N CYS A 222 -12.04 11.60 4.37
CA CYS A 222 -11.10 11.91 5.45
C CYS A 222 -11.68 12.87 6.48
N ARG A 223 -11.04 12.91 7.66
CA ARG A 223 -11.30 13.90 8.73
C ARG A 223 -10.05 14.75 8.93
N ARG A 224 -10.20 16.07 8.81
CA ARG A 224 -9.13 17.01 9.11
C ARG A 224 -8.96 17.13 10.63
N VAL A 225 -7.81 16.72 11.13
CA VAL A 225 -7.48 16.77 12.58
C VAL A 225 -6.36 17.77 12.91
N GLY A 226 -5.70 18.31 11.90
CA GLY A 226 -4.66 19.32 12.03
C GLY A 226 -4.56 20.16 10.76
N GLU A 227 -3.74 21.19 10.75
CA GLU A 227 -3.59 22.07 9.57
C GLU A 227 -3.19 21.29 8.31
N ARG A 228 -2.32 20.28 8.47
CA ARG A 228 -1.77 19.46 7.38
C ARG A 228 -1.93 17.96 7.63
N LEU A 229 -2.83 17.57 8.52
CA LEU A 229 -3.07 16.17 8.89
C LEU A 229 -4.53 15.81 8.64
N ASP A 230 -4.73 14.93 7.68
CA ASP A 230 -6.00 14.28 7.39
C ASP A 230 -5.97 12.82 7.88
N VAL A 231 -7.10 12.33 8.34
CA VAL A 231 -7.23 10.96 8.86
C VAL A 231 -8.32 10.21 8.10
N LEU A 232 -7.96 9.06 7.57
CA LEU A 232 -8.89 8.08 7.07
C LEU A 232 -9.17 7.06 8.19
N THR A 233 -10.33 7.18 8.81
CA THR A 233 -10.73 6.32 9.95
C THR A 233 -10.93 4.87 9.51
N GLY A 234 -10.50 3.94 10.37
CA GLY A 234 -10.55 2.50 10.13
C GLY A 234 -11.93 1.86 10.24
N LEU A 235 -11.95 0.56 10.42
CA LEU A 235 -13.18 -0.22 10.50
C LEU A 235 -13.89 -0.01 11.85
N PRO A 236 -15.21 0.16 11.87
CA PRO A 236 -15.97 0.29 13.12
C PRO A 236 -16.06 -1.05 13.89
N ARG A 237 -15.88 -2.17 13.18
CA ARG A 237 -15.92 -3.54 13.70
C ARG A 237 -15.10 -4.47 12.80
N ALA A 238 -14.42 -5.43 13.40
CA ALA A 238 -13.55 -6.37 12.70
C ALA A 238 -14.27 -7.24 11.65
N ASP A 239 -15.55 -7.55 11.83
CA ASP A 239 -16.33 -8.32 10.86
C ASP A 239 -16.59 -7.57 9.55
N ARG A 240 -16.46 -6.21 9.55
CA ARG A 240 -16.62 -5.38 8.36
C ARG A 240 -15.40 -5.42 7.42
N ARG A 241 -14.28 -6.05 7.82
CA ARG A 241 -13.08 -6.17 6.96
C ARG A 241 -13.35 -6.80 5.60
N VAL A 242 -14.35 -7.68 5.53
CA VAL A 242 -14.78 -8.33 4.28
C VAL A 242 -15.29 -7.35 3.21
N GLU A 243 -15.60 -6.12 3.59
CA GLU A 243 -16.01 -5.07 2.66
C GLU A 243 -14.81 -4.37 2.00
N VAL A 244 -13.63 -4.48 2.61
CA VAL A 244 -12.36 -4.05 2.01
C VAL A 244 -11.77 -5.25 1.28
N ARG A 245 -12.06 -5.33 -0.01
CA ARG A 245 -11.64 -6.45 -0.86
C ARG A 245 -10.11 -6.44 -1.07
N PRO A 246 -9.53 -7.60 -1.44
CA PRO A 246 -8.10 -7.65 -1.79
C PRO A 246 -7.71 -6.54 -2.77
N GLU A 247 -6.50 -5.98 -2.58
CA GLU A 247 -5.88 -4.96 -3.42
C GLU A 247 -6.57 -3.58 -3.44
N VAL A 248 -7.77 -3.47 -2.86
CA VAL A 248 -8.46 -2.18 -2.73
C VAL A 248 -7.65 -1.22 -1.87
N LEU A 249 -7.03 -1.70 -0.81
CA LEU A 249 -6.22 -0.83 0.05
C LEU A 249 -5.03 -0.24 -0.71
N GLY A 250 -4.37 -1.00 -1.57
CA GLY A 250 -3.30 -0.48 -2.43
C GLY A 250 -3.76 0.66 -3.34
N ALA A 251 -4.93 0.54 -3.96
CA ALA A 251 -5.53 1.61 -4.77
C ALA A 251 -5.87 2.86 -3.93
N VAL A 252 -6.40 2.66 -2.73
CA VAL A 252 -6.70 3.74 -1.75
C VAL A 252 -5.42 4.47 -1.35
N LEU A 253 -4.34 3.74 -1.04
CA LEU A 253 -3.05 4.31 -0.67
C LEU A 253 -2.39 5.05 -1.85
N GLY A 254 -2.58 4.56 -3.08
CA GLY A 254 -2.12 5.27 -4.28
C GLY A 254 -2.77 6.64 -4.46
N VAL A 255 -4.08 6.76 -4.22
CA VAL A 255 -4.79 8.06 -4.24
C VAL A 255 -4.32 8.94 -3.09
N ALA A 256 -4.17 8.39 -1.88
CA ALA A 256 -3.67 9.13 -0.72
C ALA A 256 -2.26 9.71 -0.95
N ALA A 257 -1.37 8.95 -1.59
CA ALA A 257 0.00 9.38 -1.93
C ALA A 257 0.02 10.57 -2.93
N GLY A 258 -1.01 10.72 -3.76
CA GLY A 258 -1.21 11.92 -4.58
C GLY A 258 -1.43 13.19 -3.77
N LEU A 259 -1.89 13.08 -2.52
CA LEU A 259 -2.21 14.21 -1.65
C LEU A 259 -1.07 14.58 -0.69
N GLY A 260 -0.14 13.68 -0.40
CA GLY A 260 0.98 13.90 0.52
C GLY A 260 1.56 12.62 1.09
N GLU A 261 2.43 12.72 2.11
CA GLU A 261 2.99 11.57 2.83
C GLU A 261 1.86 10.75 3.45
N VAL A 262 1.92 9.44 3.33
CA VAL A 262 0.89 8.53 3.87
C VAL A 262 1.50 7.70 4.99
N VAL A 263 0.93 7.79 6.19
CA VAL A 263 1.27 6.93 7.32
C VAL A 263 0.14 5.93 7.52
N VAL A 264 0.47 4.63 7.51
CA VAL A 264 -0.54 3.56 7.63
C VAL A 264 -0.35 2.83 8.96
N ASP A 265 -1.35 2.86 9.84
CA ASP A 265 -1.38 2.04 11.06
C ASP A 265 -1.85 0.63 10.72
N CYS A 266 -0.97 -0.35 10.79
CA CYS A 266 -1.20 -1.73 10.36
C CYS A 266 -1.57 -2.67 11.50
N GLY A 267 -2.32 -3.72 11.21
CA GLY A 267 -2.51 -4.86 12.09
C GLY A 267 -1.20 -5.61 12.37
N PHE A 268 -1.22 -6.58 13.29
CA PHE A 268 0.00 -7.25 13.74
C PHE A 268 0.34 -8.53 12.95
N SER A 269 -0.66 -9.21 12.39
CA SER A 269 -0.50 -10.53 11.79
C SER A 269 -0.04 -10.42 10.32
N LEU A 270 0.85 -11.33 9.95
CA LEU A 270 1.37 -11.51 8.59
C LEU A 270 0.91 -12.84 7.97
N GLU A 271 -0.05 -13.53 8.59
CA GLU A 271 -0.55 -14.80 8.08
C GLU A 271 -1.24 -14.60 6.72
N ASP A 272 -0.70 -15.21 5.67
CA ASP A 272 -1.32 -15.26 4.34
C ASP A 272 -2.17 -16.54 4.24
N GLU A 273 -3.38 -16.47 4.76
CA GLU A 273 -4.35 -17.52 4.47
C GLU A 273 -4.76 -17.41 3.00
N ALA A 274 -4.61 -18.46 2.22
CA ALA A 274 -4.98 -18.53 0.80
C ALA A 274 -6.50 -18.36 0.53
N VAL A 275 -7.19 -17.65 1.43
CA VAL A 275 -8.63 -17.36 1.36
C VAL A 275 -8.80 -15.90 0.94
N PRO A 276 -9.63 -15.59 -0.06
CA PRO A 276 -9.80 -14.22 -0.59
C PRO A 276 -10.20 -13.16 0.43
N LEU A 277 -10.70 -13.55 1.61
CA LEU A 277 -11.13 -12.68 2.70
C LEU A 277 -10.28 -12.92 3.97
N ALA A 278 -9.01 -13.25 3.78
CA ALA A 278 -8.07 -13.47 4.86
C ALA A 278 -8.08 -12.31 5.86
N ARG A 279 -7.91 -12.65 7.14
CA ARG A 279 -8.01 -11.69 8.25
C ARG A 279 -6.98 -10.57 8.16
N ASP A 280 -5.83 -10.88 7.58
CA ASP A 280 -4.65 -10.03 7.62
C ASP A 280 -4.38 -9.31 6.29
N ARG A 281 -5.29 -9.49 5.32
CA ARG A 281 -5.14 -8.97 3.96
C ARG A 281 -4.85 -7.47 3.92
N MET A 282 -5.53 -6.66 4.72
CA MET A 282 -5.30 -5.22 4.79
C MET A 282 -3.87 -4.88 5.24
N THR A 283 -3.33 -5.63 6.21
CA THR A 283 -1.95 -5.47 6.66
C THR A 283 -0.97 -5.85 5.56
N LEU A 284 -1.19 -6.98 4.88
CA LEU A 284 -0.34 -7.44 3.78
C LEU A 284 -0.36 -6.47 2.60
N ASP A 285 -1.53 -5.97 2.22
CA ASP A 285 -1.68 -4.97 1.15
C ASP A 285 -0.96 -3.65 1.50
N ALA A 286 -1.06 -3.18 2.76
CA ALA A 286 -0.36 -1.99 3.22
C ALA A 286 1.16 -2.16 3.16
N LEU A 287 1.69 -3.30 3.63
CA LEU A 287 3.12 -3.60 3.61
C LEU A 287 3.66 -3.74 2.18
N THR A 288 2.88 -4.34 1.29
CA THR A 288 3.25 -4.48 -0.13
C THR A 288 3.28 -3.13 -0.85
N ALA A 289 2.40 -2.21 -0.48
CA ALA A 289 2.33 -0.86 -1.06
C ALA A 289 3.34 0.12 -0.43
N ALA A 290 4.04 -0.26 0.63
CA ALA A 290 4.90 0.63 1.39
C ALA A 290 6.22 0.96 0.68
N ASP A 291 6.61 2.23 0.70
CA ASP A 291 7.95 2.71 0.31
C ASP A 291 8.97 2.52 1.45
N GLU A 292 8.52 2.51 2.70
CA GLU A 292 9.31 2.20 3.89
C GLU A 292 8.42 1.56 4.97
N VAL A 293 8.92 0.52 5.65
CA VAL A 293 8.22 -0.11 6.77
C VAL A 293 8.85 0.31 8.10
N VAL A 294 8.05 0.90 8.98
CA VAL A 294 8.43 1.25 10.35
C VAL A 294 7.98 0.13 11.28
N VAL A 295 8.93 -0.68 11.72
CA VAL A 295 8.67 -1.83 12.60
C VAL A 295 8.74 -1.40 14.07
N VAL A 296 7.62 -1.48 14.76
CA VAL A 296 7.53 -1.12 16.19
C VAL A 296 7.67 -2.38 17.04
N GLY A 297 8.72 -2.42 17.85
CA GLY A 297 8.95 -3.43 18.89
C GLY A 297 8.83 -2.83 20.29
N SER A 298 8.70 -3.68 21.32
CA SER A 298 8.74 -3.27 22.73
C SER A 298 10.06 -3.72 23.34
N ALA A 299 10.66 -2.88 24.18
CA ALA A 299 11.99 -3.08 24.77
C ALA A 299 12.06 -4.19 25.84
N GLU A 300 10.91 -4.69 26.30
CA GLU A 300 10.90 -5.81 27.26
C GLU A 300 11.41 -7.11 26.62
N PRO A 301 11.98 -8.05 27.40
CA PRO A 301 12.55 -9.31 26.85
C PRO A 301 11.58 -10.09 25.97
N THR A 302 10.30 -10.18 26.35
CA THR A 302 9.25 -10.82 25.56
C THR A 302 8.92 -10.02 24.28
N GLY A 303 8.99 -8.69 24.34
CA GLY A 303 8.79 -7.79 23.21
C GLY A 303 9.93 -7.92 22.20
N LEU A 304 11.18 -7.93 22.66
CA LEU A 304 12.36 -8.13 21.79
C LEU A 304 12.35 -9.51 21.12
N SER A 305 11.94 -10.57 21.84
CA SER A 305 11.79 -11.91 21.26
C SER A 305 10.71 -11.96 20.17
N ARG A 306 9.61 -11.22 20.34
CA ARG A 306 8.58 -11.10 19.30
C ARG A 306 9.06 -10.25 18.12
N LEU A 307 9.77 -9.16 18.41
CA LEU A 307 10.37 -8.32 17.37
C LEU A 307 11.33 -9.13 16.50
N ALA A 308 12.23 -9.91 17.08
CA ALA A 308 13.19 -10.75 16.36
C ALA A 308 12.47 -11.73 15.42
N ARG A 309 11.42 -12.44 15.90
CA ARG A 309 10.62 -13.34 15.06
C ARG A 309 9.87 -12.60 13.97
N GLY A 310 9.23 -11.49 14.31
CA GLY A 310 8.49 -10.70 13.34
C GLY A 310 9.37 -10.09 12.26
N LEU A 311 10.62 -9.74 12.55
CA LEU A 311 11.59 -9.27 11.53
C LEU A 311 11.91 -10.35 10.51
N VAL A 312 12.01 -11.63 10.92
CA VAL A 312 12.21 -12.75 9.99
C VAL A 312 11.01 -12.88 9.05
N GLU A 313 9.81 -12.97 9.61
CA GLU A 313 8.55 -13.10 8.84
C GLU A 313 8.35 -11.91 7.88
N LEU A 314 8.62 -10.69 8.37
CA LEU A 314 8.47 -9.47 7.57
C LEU A 314 9.45 -9.43 6.39
N THR A 315 10.71 -9.82 6.59
CA THR A 315 11.74 -9.75 5.55
C THR A 315 11.39 -10.63 4.36
N ASP A 316 10.78 -11.79 4.60
CA ASP A 316 10.31 -12.69 3.54
C ASP A 316 9.17 -12.06 2.71
N LEU A 317 8.36 -11.19 3.34
CA LEU A 317 7.22 -10.53 2.70
C LEU A 317 7.63 -9.28 1.91
N VAL A 318 8.43 -8.39 2.52
CA VAL A 318 8.68 -7.04 1.97
C VAL A 318 9.91 -6.97 1.07
N GLY A 319 10.73 -8.02 1.03
CA GLY A 319 11.90 -8.11 0.16
C GLY A 319 12.90 -6.96 0.36
N ALA A 320 13.05 -6.11 -0.67
CA ALA A 320 14.02 -5.01 -0.67
C ALA A 320 13.49 -3.70 -0.07
N THR A 321 12.23 -3.64 0.34
CA THR A 321 11.64 -2.43 0.95
C THR A 321 12.42 -2.05 2.21
N PRO A 322 12.85 -0.78 2.37
CA PRO A 322 13.57 -0.33 3.54
C PRO A 322 12.79 -0.58 4.84
N VAL A 323 13.46 -1.14 5.83
CA VAL A 323 12.90 -1.42 7.16
C VAL A 323 13.57 -0.55 8.19
N ARG A 324 12.80 0.29 8.89
CA ARG A 324 13.22 1.08 10.04
C ARG A 324 12.68 0.47 11.31
N VAL A 325 13.50 0.31 12.32
CA VAL A 325 13.08 -0.30 13.59
C VAL A 325 12.94 0.76 14.68
N VAL A 326 11.79 0.77 15.35
CA VAL A 326 11.48 1.64 16.48
C VAL A 326 11.24 0.77 17.70
N VAL A 327 12.15 0.84 18.67
CA VAL A 327 12.06 0.10 19.94
C VAL A 327 11.41 1.00 20.98
N ASN A 328 10.16 0.73 21.28
CA ASN A 328 9.35 1.52 22.20
C ASN A 328 9.48 1.05 23.66
N ARG A 329 9.07 1.90 24.60
CA ARG A 329 9.05 1.65 26.04
C ARG A 329 10.42 1.40 26.64
N MET A 330 11.43 2.11 26.14
CA MET A 330 12.77 2.09 26.72
C MET A 330 12.76 2.71 28.12
N ARG A 331 13.39 2.02 29.05
CA ARG A 331 13.57 2.48 30.44
C ARG A 331 14.83 1.90 31.08
N PRO A 332 15.46 2.59 32.00
CA PRO A 332 16.75 2.16 32.60
C PRO A 332 16.72 0.79 33.30
N THR A 333 15.53 0.33 33.71
CA THR A 333 15.36 -0.92 34.48
C THR A 333 15.36 -2.19 33.65
N LEU A 334 15.47 -2.11 32.32
CA LEU A 334 15.38 -3.28 31.41
C LEU A 334 16.64 -4.15 31.41
N GLY A 335 17.79 -3.64 31.81
CA GLY A 335 19.06 -4.36 31.83
C GLY A 335 19.72 -4.57 30.48
N TRP A 336 19.13 -4.10 29.39
CA TRP A 336 19.66 -4.12 28.01
C TRP A 336 20.09 -2.72 27.63
N SER A 337 21.25 -2.61 26.98
CA SER A 337 21.64 -1.34 26.36
C SER A 337 21.05 -1.21 24.96
N GLU A 338 20.93 0.02 24.46
CA GLU A 338 20.56 0.29 23.07
C GLU A 338 21.48 -0.46 22.09
N ARG A 339 22.80 -0.52 22.41
CA ARG A 339 23.80 -1.23 21.60
C ARG A 339 23.51 -2.73 21.49
N ASP A 340 23.07 -3.37 22.59
CA ASP A 340 22.74 -4.80 22.59
C ASP A 340 21.52 -5.05 21.71
N ILE A 341 20.53 -4.16 21.79
CA ILE A 341 19.32 -4.24 20.97
C ILE A 341 19.63 -4.01 19.49
N VAL A 342 20.48 -3.02 19.15
CA VAL A 342 20.94 -2.79 17.76
C VAL A 342 21.62 -4.04 17.22
N GLY A 343 22.57 -4.64 17.98
CA GLY A 343 23.25 -5.87 17.56
C GLY A 343 22.31 -7.05 17.34
N MET A 344 21.23 -7.15 18.15
CA MET A 344 20.18 -8.14 17.93
C MET A 344 19.43 -7.87 16.63
N VAL A 345 18.98 -6.64 16.39
CA VAL A 345 18.22 -6.27 15.18
C VAL A 345 19.03 -6.51 13.90
N GLU A 346 20.30 -6.08 13.91
CA GLU A 346 21.21 -6.25 12.77
C GLU A 346 21.51 -7.73 12.44
N GLY A 347 21.28 -8.63 13.39
CA GLY A 347 21.35 -10.07 13.18
C GLY A 347 20.21 -10.63 12.29
N TYR A 348 19.13 -9.90 12.09
CA TYR A 348 17.95 -10.35 11.34
C TYR A 348 17.69 -9.53 10.09
N VAL A 349 17.97 -8.21 10.12
CA VAL A 349 17.69 -7.30 9.02
C VAL A 349 18.78 -6.24 8.93
N ARG A 350 18.98 -5.64 7.74
CA ARG A 350 19.76 -4.40 7.60
C ARG A 350 18.81 -3.22 7.73
N PRO A 351 18.67 -2.61 8.93
CA PRO A 351 17.69 -1.56 9.12
C PRO A 351 18.15 -0.26 8.46
N ALA A 352 17.20 0.50 7.89
CA ALA A 352 17.41 1.88 7.46
C ALA A 352 17.75 2.81 8.65
N GLY A 353 17.39 2.38 9.88
CA GLY A 353 17.72 3.01 11.14
C GLY A 353 17.11 2.25 12.31
N VAL A 354 17.71 2.38 13.49
CA VAL A 354 17.16 1.87 14.76
C VAL A 354 16.98 3.05 15.71
N HIS A 355 15.76 3.23 16.19
CA HIS A 355 15.39 4.34 17.08
C HIS A 355 14.79 3.82 18.37
N PHE A 356 14.97 4.57 19.45
CA PHE A 356 14.52 4.20 20.78
C PHE A 356 13.56 5.24 21.34
N LEU A 357 12.37 4.81 21.73
CA LEU A 357 11.36 5.68 22.31
C LEU A 357 11.27 5.40 23.81
N PRO A 358 11.38 6.44 24.66
CA PRO A 358 11.28 6.29 26.12
C PRO A 358 9.85 5.88 26.52
N GLU A 359 9.73 5.17 27.65
CA GLU A 359 8.43 4.92 28.28
C GLU A 359 7.92 6.20 28.92
N ASP A 360 6.91 6.83 28.31
CA ASP A 360 6.26 8.05 28.81
C ASP A 360 4.74 7.84 28.89
N ARG A 361 4.34 6.98 29.82
CA ARG A 361 2.93 6.64 30.01
C ARG A 361 2.08 7.87 30.31
N ALA A 362 2.60 8.82 31.09
CA ALA A 362 1.85 10.01 31.46
C ALA A 362 1.51 10.90 30.25
N ALA A 363 2.42 11.03 29.28
CA ALA A 363 2.16 11.76 28.06
C ALA A 363 1.12 11.04 27.19
N VAL A 364 1.25 9.71 27.06
CA VAL A 364 0.28 8.89 26.27
C VAL A 364 -1.11 8.95 26.90
N ASP A 365 -1.23 8.77 28.22
CA ASP A 365 -2.53 8.82 28.91
C ASP A 365 -3.21 10.20 28.73
N ARG A 366 -2.45 11.29 28.85
CA ARG A 366 -2.98 12.64 28.58
C ARG A 366 -3.45 12.79 27.13
N SER A 367 -2.70 12.26 26.17
CA SER A 367 -3.06 12.29 24.74
C SER A 367 -4.38 11.56 24.48
N LEU A 368 -4.51 10.35 24.99
CA LEU A 368 -5.70 9.52 24.82
C LEU A 368 -6.94 10.16 25.49
N VAL A 369 -6.80 10.67 26.71
CA VAL A 369 -7.91 11.33 27.43
C VAL A 369 -8.35 12.62 26.72
N ALA A 370 -7.40 13.38 26.17
CA ALA A 370 -7.69 14.60 25.42
C ALA A 370 -8.19 14.36 24.01
N GLY A 371 -8.00 13.16 23.45
CA GLY A 371 -8.25 12.87 22.03
C GLY A 371 -7.40 13.74 21.09
N ARG A 372 -6.14 13.98 21.44
CA ARG A 372 -5.23 14.89 20.72
C ARG A 372 -3.84 14.27 20.60
N SER A 373 -3.15 14.60 19.52
CA SER A 373 -1.78 14.14 19.29
C SER A 373 -0.80 14.67 20.38
N LEU A 374 0.34 13.99 20.54
CA LEU A 374 1.39 14.46 21.44
C LEU A 374 1.93 15.83 21.02
N VAL A 375 1.96 16.13 19.74
CA VAL A 375 2.38 17.42 19.19
C VAL A 375 1.51 18.57 19.69
N GLU A 376 0.20 18.35 19.74
CA GLU A 376 -0.77 19.36 20.19
C GLU A 376 -0.74 19.57 21.73
N LEU A 377 -0.28 18.56 22.48
CA LEU A 377 -0.21 18.64 23.96
C LEU A 377 1.07 19.26 24.49
N GLY A 378 2.05 19.51 23.63
CA GLY A 378 3.30 20.14 24.00
C GLY A 378 4.45 19.16 24.21
N GLU A 379 5.50 19.59 24.92
CA GLU A 379 6.74 18.83 25.05
C GLU A 379 6.61 17.61 25.96
N SER A 380 7.20 16.49 25.53
CA SER A 380 7.41 15.28 26.32
C SER A 380 8.63 14.52 25.78
N SER A 381 9.19 13.62 26.58
CA SER A 381 10.34 12.81 26.15
C SER A 381 9.98 11.90 24.96
N LEU A 382 8.77 11.34 24.96
CA LEU A 382 8.28 10.52 23.86
C LEU A 382 8.07 11.35 22.59
N ARG A 383 7.49 12.55 22.70
CA ARG A 383 7.31 13.44 21.54
C ARG A 383 8.66 13.82 20.91
N ALA A 384 9.64 14.22 21.74
CA ALA A 384 10.96 14.58 21.25
C ALA A 384 11.60 13.43 20.46
N ALA A 385 11.54 12.21 20.98
CA ALA A 385 12.06 11.02 20.31
C ALA A 385 11.30 10.68 19.01
N LEU A 386 9.97 10.86 18.97
CA LEU A 386 9.19 10.70 17.73
C LEU A 386 9.56 11.75 16.68
N GLY A 387 9.82 12.99 17.10
CA GLY A 387 10.32 14.06 16.22
C GLY A 387 11.68 13.71 15.59
N GLU A 388 12.60 13.07 16.36
CA GLU A 388 13.88 12.59 15.82
C GLU A 388 13.66 11.48 14.77
N VAL A 389 12.72 10.56 14.98
CA VAL A 389 12.38 9.53 13.99
C VAL A 389 11.82 10.17 12.73
N ALA A 390 10.87 11.10 12.84
CA ALA A 390 10.27 11.80 11.71
C ALA A 390 11.32 12.61 10.93
N ALA A 391 12.22 13.30 11.63
CA ALA A 391 13.32 14.05 11.01
C ALA A 391 14.29 13.14 10.24
N ALA A 392 14.59 11.92 10.77
CA ALA A 392 15.43 10.95 10.08
C ALA A 392 14.78 10.33 8.82
N MET A 393 13.45 10.42 8.70
CA MET A 393 12.68 9.94 7.55
C MET A 393 12.42 11.02 6.51
N SER A 394 12.65 12.30 6.85
CA SER A 394 12.37 13.41 5.92
C SER A 394 13.37 13.46 4.76
N PRO A 395 12.92 13.60 3.50
CA PRO A 395 13.80 13.61 2.33
C PRO A 395 14.84 14.72 2.34
N VAL A 396 14.63 15.82 3.09
CA VAL A 396 15.57 16.92 3.27
C VAL A 396 16.83 16.49 4.04
N ALA A 397 16.74 15.47 4.91
CA ALA A 397 17.88 14.98 5.70
C ALA A 397 18.88 14.18 4.84
N VAL A 398 18.45 13.54 3.77
CA VAL A 398 19.31 12.73 2.89
C VAL A 398 20.28 13.60 2.09
N GLN A 399 19.91 14.84 1.77
CA GLN A 399 20.81 15.78 1.06
C GLN A 399 21.89 16.40 1.96
N ALA A 400 21.72 16.38 3.30
CA ALA A 400 22.69 16.93 4.25
C ALA A 400 23.80 15.94 4.66
N SER A 401 23.69 14.67 4.32
CA SER A 401 24.62 13.58 4.73
C SER A 401 25.77 13.32 3.75
N GLY A 402 26.09 14.26 2.85
CA GLY A 402 27.31 14.24 2.07
C GLY A 402 28.53 14.26 3.00
N PRO A 403 29.65 13.55 2.68
CA PRO A 403 30.76 13.37 3.60
C PRO A 403 31.39 14.71 3.95
N THR A 404 31.17 15.20 5.15
CA THR A 404 31.87 16.37 5.70
C THR A 404 33.36 16.04 5.81
N ARG A 405 34.14 16.44 4.81
CA ARG A 405 35.60 16.50 4.89
C ARG A 405 35.99 17.42 6.05
N ARG A 406 36.25 16.85 7.21
CA ARG A 406 36.95 17.55 8.31
C ARG A 406 38.30 18.06 7.76
N ARG A 407 38.38 19.31 7.40
CA ARG A 407 39.65 19.98 7.21
C ARG A 407 40.37 20.07 8.56
N ARG A 408 41.34 19.18 8.76
CA ARG A 408 42.36 19.32 9.81
C ARG A 408 43.12 20.62 9.50
N ARG A 409 42.90 21.68 10.27
CA ARG A 409 43.81 22.80 10.34
C ARG A 409 45.08 22.31 11.07
N LEU A 410 46.17 22.13 10.31
CA LEU A 410 47.52 22.07 10.87
C LEU A 410 47.86 23.44 11.41
N LEU A 411 47.92 23.56 12.73
CA LEU A 411 48.59 24.69 13.39
C LEU A 411 50.09 24.43 13.34
N LEU A 412 50.79 25.02 12.41
CA LEU A 412 52.24 25.20 12.42
C LEU A 412 52.58 26.21 13.53
N ARG A 413 53.10 25.70 14.64
CA ARG A 413 53.85 26.52 15.61
C ARG A 413 55.23 26.76 15.01
N GLY A 414 55.47 27.99 14.57
CA GLY A 414 56.83 28.50 14.28
C GLY A 414 57.61 28.67 15.56
N VAL A 415 58.73 27.99 15.60
CA VAL A 415 59.84 28.31 16.52
C VAL A 415 60.77 29.20 15.74
N LEU A 416 61.09 30.36 16.28
CA LEU A 416 62.21 31.21 15.87
C LEU A 416 62.97 31.66 17.13
N PRO A 417 64.21 32.02 16.92
CA PRO A 417 65.33 31.68 17.82
C PRO A 417 65.47 32.54 19.04
#